data_5f5ce35380963e76f622b781ae1fba6b
#
_entry.id   5f5ce35380963e76f622b781ae1fba6b
#
_cell.length_a   1.000
_cell.length_b   1.000
_cell.length_c   1.000
_cell.angle_alpha   90.00
_cell.angle_beta   90.00
_cell.angle_gamma   90.00
#
_symmetry.space_group_name_H-M   'P 1'
#
loop_
_entity.id
_entity.type
_entity.pdbx_description
1 polymer ?
#
loop_
_entity_poly.entity_id
_entity_poly.type
_entity_poly.pdbx_seq_one_letter_code
_entity_poly.pdbx_strand_id
1 'polypeptide(L)'
;MKDISLYGHLTVDTLLDGETEKKTLGSIANVWKALVELDSSINIGLSPIDIGQALIYIDKKAATRVGKASLNLKKFAPKIIESKVHHILYLNEISDTAFIPALDGIITADVCPGKPVRKELLQHVDYLFISDEDCDDFGELVDATKGWVILHSATGSICSNGKDEFFWKLHEDD
;
A
#
# COMPACT_ATOMS: atom_id res chain seq x y z
N MET A 1 -11.58 8.39 -18.39
CA MET A 1 -10.98 7.23 -17.69
C MET A 1 -9.57 7.58 -17.29
N LYS A 2 -9.16 7.30 -16.06
CA LYS A 2 -7.79 7.45 -15.56
C LYS A 2 -6.95 6.23 -15.90
N ASP A 3 -5.61 6.36 -15.89
CA ASP A 3 -4.76 5.20 -16.02
C ASP A 3 -4.70 4.45 -14.69
N ILE A 4 -4.55 5.19 -13.58
CA ILE A 4 -4.57 4.62 -12.23
C ILE A 4 -5.34 5.53 -11.26
N SER A 5 -6.07 4.94 -10.33
CA SER A 5 -6.67 5.63 -9.18
C SER A 5 -6.11 5.12 -7.87
N LEU A 6 -5.76 6.04 -6.99
CA LEU A 6 -5.17 5.75 -5.67
C LEU A 6 -6.21 6.02 -4.58
N TYR A 7 -6.46 5.01 -3.75
CA TYR A 7 -7.41 5.04 -2.62
C TYR A 7 -6.62 4.86 -1.33
N GLY A 8 -6.77 5.76 -0.37
CA GLY A 8 -6.07 5.61 0.91
C GLY A 8 -5.87 6.92 1.64
N HIS A 9 -4.95 6.90 2.59
CA HIS A 9 -4.60 8.05 3.40
C HIS A 9 -3.78 9.07 2.59
N LEU A 10 -4.14 10.34 2.68
CA LEU A 10 -3.36 11.45 2.12
C LEU A 10 -2.76 12.24 3.28
N THR A 11 -1.55 11.91 3.67
CA THR A 11 -0.92 12.49 4.86
C THR A 11 0.37 13.24 4.54
N VAL A 12 0.71 14.18 5.42
CA VAL A 12 2.07 14.69 5.58
C VAL A 12 2.66 14.00 6.79
N ASP A 13 3.68 13.19 6.56
CA ASP A 13 4.33 12.42 7.60
C ASP A 13 5.52 13.20 8.18
N THR A 14 5.57 13.28 9.50
CA THR A 14 6.72 13.78 10.24
C THR A 14 7.49 12.59 10.78
N LEU A 15 8.66 12.33 10.21
CA LEU A 15 9.56 11.27 10.63
C LEU A 15 10.41 11.79 11.79
N LEU A 16 10.34 11.10 12.92
CA LEU A 16 11.13 11.40 14.11
C LEU A 16 12.20 10.34 14.28
N ASP A 17 13.45 10.77 14.14
CA ASP A 17 14.64 9.95 14.25
C ASP A 17 15.56 10.53 15.32
N GLY A 18 15.30 10.14 16.58
CA GLY A 18 15.96 10.75 17.73
C GLY A 18 15.64 12.24 17.83
N GLU A 19 16.67 13.09 17.63
CA GLU A 19 16.52 14.56 17.68
C GLU A 19 16.21 15.17 16.30
N THR A 20 16.18 14.38 15.24
CA THR A 20 15.94 14.87 13.89
C THR A 20 14.47 14.73 13.49
N GLU A 21 13.95 15.77 12.86
CA GLU A 21 12.60 15.80 12.28
C GLU A 21 12.70 15.98 10.77
N LYS A 22 12.03 15.11 10.01
CA LYS A 22 11.92 15.23 8.56
C LYS A 22 10.47 15.12 8.14
N LYS A 23 9.98 16.07 7.33
CA LYS A 23 8.65 15.97 6.71
C LYS A 23 8.74 15.32 5.34
N THR A 24 7.78 14.44 5.09
CA THR A 24 7.62 13.76 3.80
C THR A 24 6.14 13.56 3.50
N LEU A 25 5.85 13.20 2.27
CA LEU A 25 4.51 12.76 1.91
C LEU A 25 4.29 11.35 2.46
N GLY A 26 3.05 11.02 2.83
CA GLY A 26 2.67 9.70 3.32
C GLY A 26 1.63 9.02 2.43
N SER A 27 1.60 7.69 2.50
CA SER A 27 0.61 6.82 1.88
C SER A 27 0.40 7.13 0.38
N ILE A 28 -0.84 7.39 -0.09
CA ILE A 28 -1.11 7.59 -1.53
C ILE A 28 -0.36 8.77 -2.15
N ALA A 29 0.07 9.76 -1.37
CA ALA A 29 0.87 10.86 -1.90
C ALA A 29 2.29 10.43 -2.30
N ASN A 30 2.89 9.46 -1.58
CA ASN A 30 4.17 8.88 -1.97
C ASN A 30 4.05 8.09 -3.28
N VAL A 31 3.00 7.27 -3.41
CA VAL A 31 2.75 6.50 -4.65
C VAL A 31 2.50 7.45 -5.81
N TRP A 32 1.69 8.49 -5.62
CA TRP A 32 1.44 9.52 -6.63
C TRP A 32 2.75 10.16 -7.09
N LYS A 33 3.61 10.58 -6.16
CA LYS A 33 4.90 11.18 -6.47
C LYS A 33 5.78 10.23 -7.27
N ALA A 34 5.92 8.98 -6.82
CA ALA A 34 6.73 7.98 -7.50
C ALA A 34 6.26 7.71 -8.94
N LEU A 35 4.93 7.62 -9.14
CA LEU A 35 4.36 7.42 -10.48
C LEU A 35 4.64 8.61 -11.41
N VAL A 36 4.51 9.85 -10.93
CA VAL A 36 4.79 11.06 -11.71
C VAL A 36 6.30 11.18 -12.04
N GLU A 37 7.17 10.77 -11.13
CA GLU A 37 8.62 10.73 -11.37
C GLU A 37 9.00 9.64 -12.39
N LEU A 38 8.30 8.51 -12.37
CA LEU A 38 8.50 7.40 -13.31
C LEU A 38 8.03 7.78 -14.73
N ASP A 39 6.83 8.33 -14.84
CA ASP A 39 6.24 8.79 -16.09
C ASP A 39 5.25 9.93 -15.82
N SER A 40 5.64 11.16 -16.19
CA SER A 40 4.82 12.34 -16.00
C SER A 40 3.53 12.39 -16.85
N SER A 41 3.37 11.48 -17.81
CA SER A 41 2.18 11.38 -18.67
C SER A 41 1.06 10.54 -18.04
N ILE A 42 1.32 9.79 -16.97
CA ILE A 42 0.32 8.96 -16.28
C ILE A 42 -0.81 9.83 -15.75
N ASN A 43 -2.04 9.50 -16.16
CA ASN A 43 -3.23 10.21 -15.72
C ASN A 43 -3.79 9.62 -14.42
N ILE A 44 -3.43 10.23 -13.28
CA ILE A 44 -3.71 9.70 -11.94
C ILE A 44 -4.99 10.31 -11.36
N GLY A 45 -5.84 9.49 -10.75
CA GLY A 45 -6.96 9.88 -9.91
C GLY A 45 -6.61 9.71 -8.42
N LEU A 46 -7.05 10.64 -7.56
CA LEU A 46 -6.89 10.51 -6.11
C LEU A 46 -8.27 10.47 -5.44
N SER A 47 -8.50 9.43 -4.65
CA SER A 47 -9.69 9.27 -3.80
C SER A 47 -9.24 9.06 -2.35
N PRO A 48 -8.83 10.13 -1.64
CA PRO A 48 -8.41 10.01 -0.26
C PRO A 48 -9.59 9.61 0.64
N ILE A 49 -9.33 8.68 1.55
CA ILE A 49 -10.27 8.29 2.63
C ILE A 49 -10.14 9.21 3.84
N ASP A 50 -8.98 9.82 4.00
CA ASP A 50 -8.73 10.90 4.94
C ASP A 50 -7.57 11.78 4.48
N ILE A 51 -7.49 12.97 5.08
CA ILE A 51 -6.39 13.93 4.88
C ILE A 51 -5.93 14.41 6.24
N GLY A 52 -4.63 14.44 6.48
CA GLY A 52 -4.10 14.90 7.77
C GLY A 52 -2.59 14.81 7.89
N GLN A 53 -2.15 14.62 9.12
CA GLN A 53 -0.74 14.49 9.48
C GLN A 53 -0.52 13.16 10.21
N ALA A 54 0.68 12.59 10.07
CA ALA A 54 1.10 11.46 10.86
C ALA A 54 2.48 11.73 11.47
N LEU A 55 2.66 11.28 12.71
CA LEU A 55 3.96 11.19 13.37
C LEU A 55 4.47 9.75 13.23
N ILE A 56 5.68 9.58 12.76
CA ILE A 56 6.29 8.28 12.56
C ILE A 56 7.61 8.25 13.32
N TYR A 57 7.71 7.34 14.27
CA TYR A 57 8.93 7.11 15.02
C TYR A 57 9.76 6.04 14.31
N ILE A 58 11.06 6.30 14.13
CA ILE A 58 11.99 5.38 13.49
C ILE A 58 12.94 4.82 14.55
N ASP A 59 13.06 3.49 14.62
CA ASP A 59 14.09 2.83 15.38
C ASP A 59 15.31 2.59 14.48
N LYS A 60 16.38 3.33 14.73
CA LYS A 60 17.65 3.17 14.00
C LYS A 60 18.25 1.77 14.09
N LYS A 61 18.03 1.08 15.23
CA LYS A 61 18.62 -0.25 15.45
C LYS A 61 17.95 -1.33 14.62
N ALA A 62 16.63 -1.17 14.41
CA ALA A 62 15.83 -2.13 13.65
C ALA A 62 15.62 -1.71 12.19
N ALA A 63 15.98 -0.47 11.81
CA ALA A 63 15.64 0.17 10.53
C ALA A 63 14.12 0.18 10.23
N THR A 64 13.28 -0.04 11.26
CA THR A 64 11.84 -0.19 11.17
C THR A 64 11.11 0.97 11.84
N ARG A 65 9.85 1.16 11.46
CA ARG A 65 8.95 2.10 12.11
C ARG A 65 8.48 1.51 13.44
N VAL A 66 8.68 2.23 14.55
CA VAL A 66 8.33 1.76 15.90
C VAL A 66 6.95 2.24 16.33
N GLY A 67 6.42 3.25 15.68
CA GLY A 67 5.10 3.77 16.02
C GLY A 67 4.59 4.80 15.03
N LYS A 68 3.27 4.88 14.91
CA LYS A 68 2.58 5.86 14.11
C LYS A 68 1.44 6.48 14.93
N ALA A 69 1.39 7.79 15.00
CA ALA A 69 0.26 8.53 15.52
C ALA A 69 -0.32 9.43 14.42
N SER A 70 -1.58 9.23 14.09
CA SER A 70 -2.29 10.09 13.12
C SER A 70 -2.92 11.30 13.85
N LEU A 71 -2.73 12.48 13.28
CA LEU A 71 -3.18 13.75 13.87
C LEU A 71 -4.13 14.46 12.90
N ASN A 72 -5.20 15.04 13.46
CA ASN A 72 -6.10 15.93 12.72
C ASN A 72 -6.65 15.34 11.40
N LEU A 73 -7.01 14.06 11.39
CA LEU A 73 -7.54 13.41 10.20
C LEU A 73 -8.95 13.92 9.88
N LYS A 74 -9.11 14.50 8.69
CA LYS A 74 -10.41 14.75 8.11
C LYS A 74 -10.78 13.56 7.23
N LYS A 75 -11.85 12.85 7.60
CA LYS A 75 -12.34 11.64 6.91
C LYS A 75 -13.24 11.98 5.74
N PHE A 76 -13.18 11.14 4.71
CA PHE A 76 -14.01 11.21 3.50
C PHE A 76 -14.51 9.81 3.13
N ALA A 77 -15.67 9.75 2.49
CA ALA A 77 -16.11 8.53 1.82
C ALA A 77 -15.30 8.34 0.53
N PRO A 78 -14.83 7.13 0.24
CA PRO A 78 -14.14 6.84 -1.03
C PRO A 78 -15.05 7.16 -2.22
N LYS A 79 -14.49 7.80 -3.25
CA LYS A 79 -15.18 8.07 -4.51
C LYS A 79 -14.64 7.14 -5.58
N ILE A 80 -15.50 6.34 -6.18
CA ILE A 80 -15.13 5.52 -7.33
C ILE A 80 -14.74 6.44 -8.49
N ILE A 81 -13.54 6.23 -9.02
CA ILE A 81 -13.00 6.95 -10.17
C ILE A 81 -12.80 5.92 -11.28
N GLU A 82 -13.39 6.15 -12.44
CA GLU A 82 -13.22 5.28 -13.61
C GLU A 82 -11.74 5.24 -14.03
N SER A 83 -11.14 4.04 -13.95
CA SER A 83 -9.69 3.83 -14.14
C SER A 83 -9.39 2.44 -14.67
N LYS A 84 -8.23 2.29 -15.33
CA LYS A 84 -7.73 0.96 -15.74
C LYS A 84 -7.20 0.15 -14.56
N VAL A 85 -6.58 0.85 -13.60
CA VAL A 85 -5.98 0.26 -12.38
C VAL A 85 -6.49 1.02 -11.16
N HIS A 86 -6.79 0.29 -10.10
CA HIS A 86 -7.17 0.82 -8.80
C HIS A 86 -6.19 0.32 -7.75
N HIS A 87 -5.45 1.23 -7.11
CA HIS A 87 -4.49 0.90 -6.06
C HIS A 87 -5.01 1.33 -4.70
N ILE A 88 -5.11 0.40 -3.76
CA ILE A 88 -5.68 0.58 -2.42
C ILE A 88 -4.56 0.53 -1.38
N LEU A 89 -4.34 1.65 -0.68
CA LEU A 89 -3.24 1.82 0.25
C LEU A 89 -3.75 2.45 1.57
N TYR A 90 -3.90 1.73 2.66
CA TYR A 90 -3.68 0.29 2.89
C TYR A 90 -5.03 -0.43 3.03
N LEU A 91 -5.15 -1.62 2.43
CA LEU A 91 -6.41 -2.37 2.39
C LEU A 91 -7.00 -2.64 3.79
N ASN A 92 -6.15 -2.98 4.74
CA ASN A 92 -6.53 -3.30 6.13
C ASN A 92 -6.76 -2.06 7.03
N GLU A 93 -6.56 -0.84 6.53
CA GLU A 93 -6.86 0.41 7.25
C GLU A 93 -8.17 1.08 6.79
N ILE A 94 -8.69 0.73 5.62
CA ILE A 94 -9.93 1.31 5.08
C ILE A 94 -11.13 0.72 5.82
N SER A 95 -11.89 1.57 6.51
CA SER A 95 -13.06 1.14 7.27
C SER A 95 -14.28 0.87 6.37
N ASP A 96 -14.53 1.72 5.37
CA ASP A 96 -15.60 1.53 4.38
C ASP A 96 -15.02 0.90 3.12
N THR A 97 -15.23 -0.39 2.96
CA THR A 97 -14.72 -1.20 1.84
C THR A 97 -15.81 -1.59 0.84
N ALA A 98 -17.04 -1.11 1.03
CA ALA A 98 -18.17 -1.47 0.18
C ALA A 98 -17.98 -1.06 -1.30
N PHE A 99 -17.08 -0.11 -1.59
CA PHE A 99 -16.77 0.31 -2.95
C PHE A 99 -15.88 -0.69 -3.71
N ILE A 100 -15.10 -1.52 -3.01
CA ILE A 100 -14.08 -2.39 -3.63
C ILE A 100 -14.68 -3.38 -4.64
N PRO A 101 -15.77 -4.11 -4.32
CA PRO A 101 -16.41 -5.01 -5.29
C PRO A 101 -17.02 -4.31 -6.51
N ALA A 102 -17.20 -2.99 -6.45
CA ALA A 102 -17.77 -2.18 -7.53
C ALA A 102 -16.70 -1.54 -8.44
N LEU A 103 -15.42 -1.76 -8.15
CA LEU A 103 -14.33 -1.29 -9.01
C LEU A 103 -14.23 -2.17 -10.25
N ASP A 104 -14.14 -1.52 -11.41
CA ASP A 104 -13.96 -2.18 -12.72
C ASP A 104 -12.54 -1.93 -13.22
N GLY A 105 -11.80 -3.02 -13.46
CA GLY A 105 -10.39 -2.98 -13.87
C GLY A 105 -9.49 -3.83 -12.97
N ILE A 106 -8.20 -3.54 -13.00
CA ILE A 106 -7.19 -4.24 -12.19
C ILE A 106 -7.16 -3.62 -10.80
N ILE A 107 -7.36 -4.44 -9.77
CA ILE A 107 -7.28 -4.01 -8.37
C ILE A 107 -5.96 -4.45 -7.77
N THR A 108 -5.17 -3.49 -7.32
CA THR A 108 -3.93 -3.71 -6.58
C THR A 108 -4.08 -3.21 -5.16
N ALA A 109 -3.46 -3.85 -4.20
CA ALA A 109 -3.52 -3.44 -2.81
C ALA A 109 -2.20 -3.62 -2.09
N ASP A 110 -1.98 -2.78 -1.08
CA ASP A 110 -0.93 -2.92 -0.09
C ASP A 110 -1.55 -3.03 1.30
N VAL A 111 -0.83 -3.58 2.26
CA VAL A 111 -1.29 -3.76 3.64
C VAL A 111 -0.38 -3.01 4.62
N CYS A 112 -1.00 -2.51 5.68
CA CYS A 112 -0.28 -1.77 6.71
C CYS A 112 0.28 -2.71 7.77
N PRO A 113 1.54 -2.50 8.20
CA PRO A 113 2.16 -3.24 9.29
C PRO A 113 1.34 -3.28 10.58
N GLY A 114 1.39 -4.43 11.26
CA GLY A 114 0.82 -4.60 12.60
C GLY A 114 -0.71 -4.64 12.67
N LYS A 115 -1.40 -4.80 11.54
CA LYS A 115 -2.85 -5.01 11.49
C LYS A 115 -3.18 -6.27 10.71
N PRO A 116 -4.19 -7.05 11.15
CA PRO A 116 -4.59 -8.26 10.44
C PRO A 116 -5.05 -7.93 9.01
N VAL A 117 -4.65 -8.78 8.08
CA VAL A 117 -5.09 -8.70 6.69
C VAL A 117 -6.57 -9.10 6.61
N ARG A 118 -7.36 -8.33 5.90
CA ARG A 118 -8.80 -8.58 5.69
C ARG A 118 -8.99 -9.55 4.53
N LYS A 119 -8.85 -10.85 4.83
CA LYS A 119 -8.86 -11.94 3.83
C LYS A 119 -10.11 -11.95 2.96
N GLU A 120 -11.26 -11.57 3.52
CA GLU A 120 -12.52 -11.48 2.77
C GLU A 120 -12.50 -10.46 1.61
N LEU A 121 -11.54 -9.54 1.61
CA LEU A 121 -11.37 -8.57 0.52
C LEU A 121 -10.40 -9.06 -0.56
N LEU A 122 -9.52 -10.01 -0.25
CA LEU A 122 -8.48 -10.49 -1.15
C LEU A 122 -9.03 -11.16 -2.41
N GLN A 123 -10.25 -11.72 -2.33
CA GLN A 123 -10.95 -12.26 -3.51
C GLN A 123 -11.24 -11.23 -4.61
N HIS A 124 -11.06 -9.93 -4.33
CA HIS A 124 -11.21 -8.85 -5.30
C HIS A 124 -9.87 -8.30 -5.79
N VAL A 125 -8.75 -8.71 -5.18
CA VAL A 125 -7.42 -8.16 -5.42
C VAL A 125 -6.68 -8.97 -6.46
N ASP A 126 -6.27 -8.32 -7.55
CA ASP A 126 -5.46 -8.95 -8.61
C ASP A 126 -3.97 -8.99 -8.25
N TYR A 127 -3.45 -7.99 -7.53
CA TYR A 127 -2.07 -7.95 -7.06
C TYR A 127 -2.02 -7.40 -5.63
N LEU A 128 -1.63 -8.27 -4.68
CA LEU A 128 -1.40 -7.91 -3.28
C LEU A 128 0.10 -7.72 -3.04
N PHE A 129 0.48 -6.56 -2.52
CA PHE A 129 1.84 -6.28 -2.06
C PHE A 129 1.92 -6.39 -0.55
N ILE A 130 2.93 -7.07 -0.04
CA ILE A 130 3.14 -7.25 1.40
C ILE A 130 4.63 -7.36 1.73
N SER A 131 5.03 -6.79 2.86
CA SER A 131 6.38 -6.98 3.41
C SER A 131 6.50 -8.35 4.09
N ASP A 132 7.69 -8.94 4.08
CA ASP A 132 7.99 -10.17 4.82
C ASP A 132 7.82 -9.98 6.33
N GLU A 133 8.04 -8.77 6.85
CA GLU A 133 7.80 -8.42 8.27
C GLU A 133 6.31 -8.47 8.66
N ASP A 134 5.39 -8.39 7.69
CA ASP A 134 3.94 -8.30 7.89
C ASP A 134 3.21 -9.57 7.45
N CYS A 135 3.94 -10.55 6.93
CA CYS A 135 3.41 -11.79 6.37
C CYS A 135 3.59 -12.95 7.33
N ASP A 136 2.53 -13.29 8.06
CA ASP A 136 2.54 -14.46 8.97
C ASP A 136 2.50 -15.79 8.20
N ASP A 137 1.71 -15.87 7.13
CA ASP A 137 1.53 -17.07 6.30
C ASP A 137 1.31 -16.67 4.83
N PHE A 138 2.37 -16.82 4.04
CA PHE A 138 2.35 -16.49 2.61
C PHE A 138 1.39 -17.40 1.81
N GLY A 139 1.38 -18.70 2.13
CA GLY A 139 0.50 -19.66 1.46
C GLY A 139 -0.97 -19.33 1.66
N GLU A 140 -1.37 -18.97 2.87
CA GLU A 140 -2.74 -18.57 3.17
C GLU A 140 -3.16 -17.29 2.43
N LEU A 141 -2.25 -16.34 2.25
CA LEU A 141 -2.51 -15.14 1.46
C LEU A 141 -2.66 -15.44 -0.03
N VAL A 142 -1.81 -16.34 -0.55
CA VAL A 142 -1.90 -16.80 -1.95
C VAL A 142 -3.24 -17.49 -2.21
N ASP A 143 -3.69 -18.36 -1.31
CA ASP A 143 -4.96 -19.06 -1.45
C ASP A 143 -6.19 -18.11 -1.37
N ALA A 144 -6.09 -17.03 -0.58
CA ALA A 144 -7.18 -16.07 -0.41
C ALA A 144 -7.24 -15.01 -1.52
N THR A 145 -6.12 -14.71 -2.18
CA THR A 145 -6.03 -13.64 -3.18
C THR A 145 -6.51 -14.11 -4.54
N LYS A 146 -7.32 -13.29 -5.23
CA LYS A 146 -7.81 -13.57 -6.58
C LYS A 146 -6.67 -13.81 -7.59
N GLY A 147 -5.59 -13.07 -7.46
CA GLY A 147 -4.49 -13.05 -8.42
C GLY A 147 -3.13 -13.32 -7.78
N TRP A 148 -2.24 -12.38 -7.83
CA TRP A 148 -0.85 -12.52 -7.41
C TRP A 148 -0.58 -11.91 -6.04
N VAL A 149 0.20 -12.60 -5.21
CA VAL A 149 0.78 -12.05 -3.98
C VAL A 149 2.26 -11.78 -4.22
N ILE A 150 2.69 -10.56 -3.98
CA ILE A 150 4.07 -10.10 -4.08
C ILE A 150 4.58 -9.84 -2.67
N LEU A 151 5.39 -10.76 -2.16
CA LEU A 151 6.09 -10.62 -0.89
C LEU A 151 7.45 -9.98 -1.17
N HIS A 152 7.70 -8.83 -0.58
CA HIS A 152 8.98 -8.14 -0.70
C HIS A 152 9.74 -8.12 0.62
N SER A 153 11.06 -8.18 0.53
CA SER A 153 12.00 -8.14 1.65
C SER A 153 13.19 -7.25 1.33
N ALA A 154 14.10 -7.07 2.29
CA ALA A 154 15.36 -6.37 2.07
C ALA A 154 16.29 -7.09 1.09
N THR A 155 16.09 -8.37 0.81
CA THR A 155 16.97 -9.21 -0.03
C THR A 155 16.36 -9.62 -1.36
N GLY A 156 15.10 -9.26 -1.62
CA GLY A 156 14.42 -9.60 -2.87
C GLY A 156 12.91 -9.70 -2.73
N SER A 157 12.29 -10.40 -3.65
CA SER A 157 10.85 -10.62 -3.64
C SER A 157 10.45 -11.99 -4.18
N ILE A 158 9.30 -12.47 -3.71
CA ILE A 158 8.62 -13.67 -4.20
C ILE A 158 7.26 -13.23 -4.73
N CYS A 159 6.88 -13.75 -5.89
CA CYS A 159 5.57 -13.53 -6.47
C CYS A 159 4.91 -14.88 -6.76
N SER A 160 3.71 -15.11 -6.22
CA SER A 160 2.98 -16.38 -6.43
C SER A 160 1.49 -16.14 -6.62
N ASN A 161 0.85 -17.00 -7.42
CA ASN A 161 -0.60 -17.10 -7.60
C ASN A 161 -1.15 -18.50 -7.27
N GLY A 162 -0.34 -19.31 -6.58
CA GLY A 162 -0.66 -20.68 -6.22
C GLY A 162 -0.42 -21.72 -7.34
N LYS A 163 -0.14 -21.27 -8.57
CA LYS A 163 0.20 -22.14 -9.74
C LYS A 163 1.61 -21.85 -10.22
N ASP A 164 1.94 -20.58 -10.36
CA ASP A 164 3.23 -20.09 -10.83
C ASP A 164 3.89 -19.32 -9.70
N GLU A 165 5.21 -19.41 -9.61
CA GLU A 165 6.01 -18.72 -8.61
C GLU A 165 7.30 -18.17 -9.25
N PHE A 166 7.64 -16.93 -8.91
CA PHE A 166 8.82 -16.23 -9.38
C PHE A 166 9.59 -15.64 -8.22
N PHE A 167 10.92 -15.68 -8.32
CA PHE A 167 11.83 -15.15 -7.32
C PHE A 167 12.69 -14.06 -7.94
N TRP A 168 12.82 -12.95 -7.23
CA TRP A 168 13.74 -11.86 -7.53
C TRP A 168 14.70 -11.68 -6.38
N LYS A 169 15.97 -11.85 -6.63
CA LYS A 169 17.01 -11.57 -5.62
C LYS A 169 17.69 -10.25 -5.96
N LEU A 170 17.78 -9.34 -4.99
CA LEU A 170 18.59 -8.15 -5.13
C LEU A 170 20.07 -8.57 -5.17
N HIS A 171 20.82 -8.05 -6.11
CA HIS A 171 22.28 -8.18 -6.11
C HIS A 171 22.85 -7.21 -5.09
N GLU A 172 23.96 -7.63 -4.42
CA GLU A 172 24.62 -6.82 -3.38
C GLU A 172 25.26 -5.51 -3.92
N ASP A 173 25.24 -5.31 -5.25
CA ASP A 173 25.87 -4.19 -5.97
C ASP A 173 24.85 -3.17 -6.55
N ASP A 174 23.55 -3.26 -6.20
CA ASP A 174 22.49 -2.36 -6.70
C ASP A 174 22.10 -1.28 -5.67
#